data_93159298bc28b1a51a9368506ab34d32
#
_entry.id   93159298bc28b1a51a9368506ab34d32
#
_cell.length_a   1.000
_cell.length_b   1.000
_cell.length_c   1.000
_cell.angle_alpha   90.00
_cell.angle_beta   90.00
_cell.angle_gamma   90.00
#
_symmetry.space_group_name_H-M   'P 1'
#
loop_
_entity.id
_entity.type
_entity.pdbx_description
1 polymer ?
#
loop_
_entity_poly.entity_id
_entity_poly.type
_entity_poly.pdbx_seq_one_letter_code
_entity_poly.pdbx_strand_id
1 'polypeptide(L)'
;MNTLEEYTDVVVVGAGHAGCEAALACARLGLSTTIFTVSVDSIALMPCNPNIGGSSKGHLVREIDALGGEMGKNIDKTFIQSKMLNKSKGPAVHSLRAQADKAEYSRSMRKVLENTDNLSICLLYTSDAAD
;
A
#
# COMPACT_ATOMS: atom_id res chain seq x y z
N MET A 1 -6.12 -22.43 28.99
CA MET A 1 -6.17 -21.59 27.79
C MET A 1 -5.04 -22.04 26.88
N ASN A 2 -5.33 -22.60 25.73
CA ASN A 2 -4.29 -22.97 24.79
C ASN A 2 -3.87 -21.73 24.02
N THR A 3 -2.66 -21.24 24.29
CA THR A 3 -2.08 -20.13 23.52
C THR A 3 -1.54 -20.72 22.23
N LEU A 4 -2.09 -20.30 21.09
CA LEU A 4 -1.51 -20.59 19.78
C LEU A 4 -0.38 -19.58 19.57
N GLU A 5 0.84 -20.06 19.50
CA GLU A 5 2.00 -19.26 19.15
C GLU A 5 2.30 -19.47 17.66
N GLU A 6 2.27 -18.40 16.89
CA GLU A 6 2.72 -18.38 15.51
C GLU A 6 4.04 -17.62 15.41
N TYR A 7 4.93 -18.10 14.58
CA TYR A 7 6.23 -17.49 14.37
C TYR A 7 6.29 -16.76 13.04
N THR A 8 6.77 -15.52 13.07
CA THR A 8 7.00 -14.72 11.88
C THR A 8 8.30 -13.91 12.04
N ASP A 9 9.03 -13.70 10.96
CA ASP A 9 10.28 -12.93 10.99
C ASP A 9 10.01 -11.43 11.14
N VAL A 10 8.97 -10.95 10.47
CA VAL A 10 8.61 -9.52 10.43
C VAL A 10 7.12 -9.34 10.67
N VAL A 11 6.82 -8.41 11.56
CA VAL A 11 5.45 -7.93 11.80
C VAL A 11 5.31 -6.51 11.30
N VAL A 12 4.29 -6.27 10.47
CA VAL A 12 3.92 -4.94 10.00
C VAL A 12 2.56 -4.58 10.58
N VAL A 13 2.48 -3.49 11.32
CA VAL A 13 1.23 -3.03 11.94
C VAL A 13 0.65 -1.88 11.13
N GLY A 14 -0.51 -2.14 10.54
CA GLY A 14 -1.23 -1.21 9.67
C GLY A 14 -1.02 -1.48 8.19
N ALA A 15 -2.11 -1.66 7.46
CA ALA A 15 -2.13 -1.93 6.03
C ALA A 15 -2.45 -0.69 5.18
N GLY A 16 -1.95 0.48 5.58
CA GLY A 16 -1.92 1.66 4.74
C GLY A 16 -0.88 1.54 3.63
N HIS A 17 -0.66 2.60 2.85
CA HIS A 17 0.31 2.57 1.75
C HIS A 17 1.72 2.17 2.19
N ALA A 18 2.22 2.75 3.26
CA ALA A 18 3.55 2.44 3.78
C ALA A 18 3.65 0.99 4.30
N GLY A 19 2.62 0.52 5.01
CA GLY A 19 2.57 -0.85 5.52
C GLY A 19 2.52 -1.89 4.41
N CYS A 20 1.75 -1.66 3.36
CA CYS A 20 1.70 -2.53 2.19
C CYS A 20 3.08 -2.64 1.52
N GLU A 21 3.75 -1.51 1.29
CA GLU A 21 5.09 -1.49 0.68
C GLU A 21 6.14 -2.19 1.57
N ALA A 22 6.12 -1.94 2.87
CA ALA A 22 7.02 -2.59 3.81
C ALA A 22 6.82 -4.11 3.85
N ALA A 23 5.58 -4.56 3.96
CA ALA A 23 5.25 -5.98 3.99
C ALA A 23 5.64 -6.70 2.69
N LEU A 24 5.36 -6.10 1.53
CA LEU A 24 5.74 -6.64 0.24
C LEU A 24 7.26 -6.71 0.08
N ALA A 25 7.98 -5.69 0.50
CA ALA A 25 9.44 -5.68 0.44
C ALA A 25 10.05 -6.81 1.28
N CYS A 26 9.60 -6.97 2.52
CA CYS A 26 10.07 -8.04 3.41
C CYS A 26 9.75 -9.44 2.86
N ALA A 27 8.52 -9.65 2.40
CA ALA A 27 8.10 -10.93 1.85
C ALA A 27 8.88 -11.30 0.57
N ARG A 28 9.15 -10.33 -0.30
CA ARG A 28 9.94 -10.51 -1.53
C ARG A 28 11.41 -10.80 -1.25
N LEU A 29 11.93 -10.38 -0.10
CA LEU A 29 13.26 -10.76 0.39
C LEU A 29 13.30 -12.17 0.97
N GLY A 30 12.18 -12.88 1.01
CA GLY A 30 12.08 -14.25 1.54
C GLY A 30 11.84 -14.34 3.04
N LEU A 31 11.49 -13.22 3.69
CA LEU A 31 11.18 -13.19 5.11
C LEU A 31 9.72 -13.55 5.34
N SER A 32 9.45 -14.40 6.32
CA SER A 32 8.08 -14.67 6.78
C SER A 32 7.52 -13.40 7.40
N THR A 33 6.49 -12.83 6.77
CA THR A 33 5.95 -11.51 7.11
C THR A 33 4.47 -11.60 7.41
N THR A 34 4.04 -10.98 8.49
CA THR A 34 2.63 -10.85 8.86
C THR A 34 2.25 -9.38 8.92
N ILE A 35 1.25 -8.98 8.14
CA ILE A 35 0.69 -7.63 8.19
C ILE A 35 -0.63 -7.65 8.97
N PHE A 36 -0.71 -6.78 9.98
CA PHE A 36 -1.89 -6.63 10.83
C PHE A 36 -2.72 -5.44 10.38
N THR A 37 -4.03 -5.64 10.27
CA THR A 37 -4.98 -4.56 9.95
C THR A 37 -6.28 -4.75 10.73
N VAL A 38 -7.00 -3.67 10.96
CA VAL A 38 -8.32 -3.71 11.61
C VAL A 38 -9.43 -4.13 10.65
N SER A 39 -9.24 -3.95 9.35
CA SER A 39 -10.20 -4.35 8.32
C SER A 39 -9.49 -4.60 7.00
N VAL A 40 -9.89 -5.64 6.29
CA VAL A 40 -9.40 -5.91 4.93
C VAL A 40 -9.84 -4.84 3.93
N ASP A 41 -10.96 -4.19 4.20
CA ASP A 41 -11.49 -3.12 3.33
C ASP A 41 -10.72 -1.78 3.50
N SER A 42 -9.89 -1.67 4.54
CA SER A 42 -9.03 -0.52 4.78
C SER A 42 -7.63 -0.65 4.16
N ILE A 43 -7.32 -1.77 3.52
CA ILE A 43 -6.02 -2.00 2.89
C ILE A 43 -5.80 -0.98 1.77
N ALA A 44 -4.69 -0.26 1.83
CA ALA A 44 -4.30 0.78 0.87
C ALA A 44 -5.41 1.81 0.60
N LEU A 45 -6.20 2.12 1.61
CA LEU A 45 -7.33 3.06 1.50
C LEU A 45 -6.83 4.47 1.17
N MET A 46 -7.53 5.12 0.24
CA MET A 46 -7.32 6.53 -0.13
C MET A 46 -8.44 7.40 0.49
N PRO A 47 -8.29 7.89 1.74
CA PRO A 47 -9.41 8.53 2.44
C PRO A 47 -9.78 9.90 1.89
N CYS A 48 -8.82 10.65 1.37
CA CYS A 48 -9.05 12.03 0.95
C CYS A 48 -9.16 12.17 -0.57
N ASN A 49 -8.08 11.96 -1.29
CA ASN A 49 -8.00 12.16 -2.74
C ASN A 49 -7.61 10.86 -3.45
N PRO A 50 -8.30 10.51 -4.54
CA PRO A 50 -7.95 9.34 -5.34
C PRO A 50 -6.75 9.62 -6.25
N ASN A 51 -5.75 10.34 -5.76
CA ASN A 51 -4.62 10.79 -6.54
C ASN A 51 -3.31 10.30 -5.96
N ILE A 52 -2.46 9.77 -6.83
CA ILE A 52 -1.07 9.43 -6.55
C ILE A 52 -0.18 10.35 -7.37
N GLY A 53 0.79 10.96 -6.72
CA GLY A 53 1.70 11.92 -7.33
C GLY A 53 1.44 13.36 -6.92
N GLY A 54 2.05 14.29 -7.65
CA GLY A 54 2.09 15.71 -7.36
C GLY A 54 3.51 16.21 -7.14
N SER A 55 3.66 17.49 -6.75
CA SER A 55 4.96 18.18 -6.74
C SER A 55 6.02 17.58 -5.80
N SER A 56 5.62 16.88 -4.74
CA SER A 56 6.56 16.14 -3.85
C SER A 56 6.28 14.65 -3.83
N LYS A 57 5.01 14.26 -3.75
CA LYS A 57 4.61 12.84 -3.67
C LYS A 57 4.97 12.04 -4.93
N GLY A 58 4.92 12.66 -6.10
CA GLY A 58 5.28 12.02 -7.37
C GLY A 58 6.73 11.55 -7.42
N HIS A 59 7.65 12.31 -6.85
CA HIS A 59 9.05 11.94 -6.76
C HIS A 59 9.26 10.72 -5.84
N LEU A 60 8.59 10.71 -4.68
CA LEU A 60 8.65 9.60 -3.74
C LEU A 60 8.08 8.30 -4.33
N VAL A 61 6.97 8.39 -5.07
CA VAL A 61 6.39 7.22 -5.74
C VAL A 61 7.34 6.64 -6.79
N ARG A 62 8.04 7.49 -7.54
CA ARG A 62 9.05 7.04 -8.51
C ARG A 62 10.26 6.39 -7.85
N GLU A 63 10.71 6.91 -6.71
CA GLU A 63 11.78 6.29 -5.93
C GLU A 63 11.37 4.91 -5.41
N ILE A 64 10.15 4.79 -4.88
CA ILE A 64 9.59 3.50 -4.44
C ILE A 64 9.49 2.52 -5.61
N ASP A 65 9.03 2.97 -6.78
CA ASP A 65 8.92 2.16 -7.98
C ASP A 65 10.30 1.67 -8.45
N ALA A 66 11.30 2.54 -8.43
CA ALA A 66 12.68 2.20 -8.78
C ALA A 66 13.29 1.13 -7.84
N LEU A 67 12.84 1.09 -6.60
CA LEU A 67 13.22 0.05 -5.62
C LEU A 67 12.37 -1.23 -5.72
N GLY A 68 11.47 -1.31 -6.70
CA GLY A 68 10.61 -2.48 -6.90
C GLY A 68 9.29 -2.45 -6.13
N GLY A 69 8.86 -1.28 -5.65
CA GLY A 69 7.59 -1.10 -4.95
C GLY A 69 6.36 -1.37 -5.82
N GLU A 70 5.22 -1.52 -5.18
CA GLU A 70 3.97 -1.92 -5.82
C GLU A 70 3.05 -0.74 -6.14
N MET A 71 3.19 0.38 -5.45
CA MET A 71 2.28 1.53 -5.58
C MET A 71 2.17 2.03 -7.03
N GLY A 72 3.30 2.21 -7.72
CA GLY A 72 3.33 2.63 -9.12
C GLY A 72 2.65 1.62 -10.05
N LYS A 73 2.94 0.35 -9.89
CA LYS A 73 2.32 -0.74 -10.65
C LYS A 73 0.82 -0.83 -10.43
N ASN A 74 0.39 -0.63 -9.18
CA ASN A 74 -1.02 -0.70 -8.82
C ASN A 74 -1.80 0.50 -9.34
N ILE A 75 -1.21 1.71 -9.33
CA ILE A 75 -1.84 2.88 -9.92
C ILE A 75 -1.98 2.74 -11.44
N ASP A 76 -1.00 2.17 -12.12
CA ASP A 76 -1.06 1.93 -13.57
C ASP A 76 -2.20 0.99 -13.98
N LYS A 77 -2.54 0.03 -13.11
CA LYS A 77 -3.67 -0.89 -13.35
C LYS A 77 -5.02 -0.25 -13.11
N THR A 78 -5.09 0.74 -12.23
CA THR A 78 -6.35 1.27 -11.71
C THR A 78 -6.55 2.75 -12.00
N PHE A 79 -5.67 3.36 -12.78
CA PHE A 79 -5.78 4.78 -13.09
C PHE A 79 -6.97 5.10 -14.01
N ILE A 80 -7.61 6.23 -13.72
CA ILE A 80 -8.68 6.79 -14.54
C ILE A 80 -8.12 7.89 -15.44
N GLN A 81 -7.25 8.73 -14.88
CA GLN A 81 -6.68 9.88 -15.55
C GLN A 81 -5.30 10.21 -15.02
N SER A 82 -4.39 10.59 -15.92
CA SER A 82 -3.11 11.17 -15.55
C SER A 82 -2.99 12.61 -16.05
N LYS A 83 -2.37 13.46 -15.26
CA LYS A 83 -2.17 14.87 -15.60
C LYS A 83 -0.80 15.36 -15.16
N MET A 84 -0.10 16.03 -16.07
CA MET A 84 1.10 16.77 -15.73
C MET A 84 0.74 18.11 -15.09
N LEU A 85 1.24 18.32 -13.87
CA LEU A 85 1.06 19.57 -13.12
C LEU A 85 2.21 20.55 -13.42
N ASN A 86 1.93 21.83 -13.22
CA ASN A 86 2.90 22.93 -13.32
C ASN A 86 3.56 23.07 -14.70
N LYS A 87 2.85 22.74 -15.78
CA LYS A 87 3.36 22.86 -17.16
C LYS A 87 3.80 24.28 -17.54
N SER A 88 3.18 25.28 -16.93
CA SER A 88 3.50 26.71 -17.14
C SER A 88 4.71 27.20 -16.35
N LYS A 89 5.29 26.34 -15.51
CA LYS A 89 6.46 26.63 -14.67
C LYS A 89 7.68 25.91 -15.21
N GLY A 90 8.86 26.19 -14.66
CA GLY A 90 10.09 25.55 -15.11
C GLY A 90 10.08 24.02 -14.95
N PRO A 91 10.93 23.30 -15.73
CA PRO A 91 10.94 21.83 -15.76
C PRO A 91 11.15 21.17 -14.40
N ALA A 92 11.85 21.84 -13.49
CA ALA A 92 12.15 21.31 -12.16
C ALA A 92 10.90 21.06 -11.29
N VAL A 93 9.79 21.72 -11.58
CA VAL A 93 8.53 21.57 -10.84
C VAL A 93 7.46 20.83 -11.62
N HIS A 94 7.78 20.29 -12.79
CA HIS A 94 6.88 19.41 -13.53
C HIS A 94 6.68 18.12 -12.73
N SER A 95 5.44 17.75 -12.51
CA SER A 95 5.10 16.54 -11.74
C SER A 95 3.89 15.84 -12.31
N LEU A 96 3.95 14.52 -12.34
CA LEU A 96 2.83 13.68 -12.77
C LEU A 96 1.90 13.40 -11.58
N ARG A 97 0.61 13.53 -11.81
CA ARG A 97 -0.44 13.12 -10.89
C ARG A 97 -1.40 12.17 -11.60
N ALA A 98 -1.58 10.99 -11.05
CA ALA A 98 -2.53 10.00 -11.52
C ALA A 98 -3.73 9.92 -10.58
N GLN A 99 -4.93 9.95 -11.16
CA GLN A 99 -6.18 9.72 -10.45
C GLN A 99 -6.58 8.25 -10.62
N ALA A 100 -6.89 7.58 -9.51
CA ALA A 100 -7.29 6.18 -9.48
C ALA A 100 -8.76 6.00 -9.09
N ASP A 101 -9.33 4.89 -9.49
CA ASP A 101 -10.51 4.34 -8.82
C ASP A 101 -10.09 3.84 -7.44
N LYS A 102 -10.61 4.49 -6.38
CA LYS A 102 -10.24 4.18 -4.99
C LYS A 102 -10.55 2.74 -4.60
N ALA A 103 -11.72 2.26 -4.98
CA ALA A 103 -12.17 0.91 -4.63
C ALA A 103 -11.36 -0.13 -5.37
N GLU A 104 -11.09 0.10 -6.65
CA GLU A 104 -10.29 -0.82 -7.46
C GLU A 104 -8.83 -0.82 -7.03
N TYR A 105 -8.26 0.34 -6.67
CA TYR A 105 -6.90 0.44 -6.14
C TYR A 105 -6.73 -0.39 -4.86
N SER A 106 -7.64 -0.23 -3.89
CA SER A 106 -7.63 -0.99 -2.64
C SER A 106 -7.80 -2.49 -2.90
N ARG A 107 -8.77 -2.87 -3.73
CA ARG A 107 -9.02 -4.26 -4.10
C ARG A 107 -7.84 -4.91 -4.82
N SER A 108 -7.22 -4.21 -5.75
CA SER A 108 -6.03 -4.68 -6.46
C SER A 108 -4.84 -4.85 -5.54
N MET A 109 -4.57 -3.90 -4.64
CA MET A 109 -3.49 -4.02 -3.65
C MET A 109 -3.73 -5.19 -2.70
N ARG A 110 -4.97 -5.38 -2.24
CA ARG A 110 -5.33 -6.54 -1.42
C ARG A 110 -5.01 -7.86 -2.12
N LYS A 111 -5.37 -7.99 -3.40
CA LYS A 111 -5.03 -9.19 -4.18
C LYS A 111 -3.53 -9.42 -4.29
N VAL A 112 -2.74 -8.35 -4.44
CA VAL A 112 -1.28 -8.47 -4.47
C VAL A 112 -0.76 -9.00 -3.14
N LEU A 113 -1.23 -8.48 -2.01
CA LEU A 113 -0.84 -8.97 -0.69
C LEU A 113 -1.24 -10.43 -0.47
N GLU A 114 -2.46 -10.80 -0.82
CA GLU A 114 -2.99 -12.18 -0.67
C GLU A 114 -2.24 -13.20 -1.53
N ASN A 115 -1.72 -12.79 -2.69
CA ASN A 115 -1.02 -13.65 -3.63
C ASN A 115 0.52 -13.60 -3.50
N THR A 116 1.04 -12.84 -2.55
CA THR A 116 2.49 -12.76 -2.32
C THR A 116 2.94 -13.86 -1.38
N ASP A 117 3.94 -14.62 -1.80
CA ASP A 117 4.56 -15.66 -0.98
C ASP A 117 5.18 -15.05 0.28
N ASN A 118 5.21 -15.80 1.37
CA ASN A 118 5.75 -15.39 2.67
C ASN A 118 4.99 -14.25 3.37
N LEU A 119 3.82 -13.86 2.88
CA LEU A 119 3.01 -12.78 3.44
C LEU A 119 1.66 -13.31 3.92
N SER A 120 1.34 -13.03 5.17
CA SER A 120 0.05 -13.33 5.79
C SER A 120 -0.63 -12.05 6.25
N ILE A 121 -1.96 -11.98 6.05
CA ILE A 121 -2.77 -10.87 6.54
C ILE A 121 -3.51 -11.34 7.79
N CYS A 122 -3.34 -10.60 8.90
CA CYS A 122 -4.02 -10.87 10.14
C CYS A 122 -4.94 -9.71 10.52
N LEU A 123 -6.18 -10.05 10.87
CA LEU A 123 -7.15 -9.08 11.36
C LEU A 123 -7.02 -8.89 12.86
N LEU A 124 -6.87 -7.64 13.28
CA LEU A 124 -6.92 -7.28 14.69
C LEU A 124 -8.38 -7.09 15.11
N TYR A 125 -8.89 -8.01 15.91
CA TYR A 125 -10.14 -7.82 16.60
C TYR A 125 -9.82 -7.26 17.99
N THR A 126 -10.25 -6.03 18.26
CA THR A 126 -10.41 -5.60 19.63
C THR A 126 -11.74 -6.20 20.12
N SER A 127 -11.68 -7.27 20.87
CA SER A 127 -12.81 -7.60 21.73
C SER A 127 -12.86 -6.47 22.74
N ASP A 128 -13.89 -5.65 22.70
CA ASP A 128 -14.28 -4.89 23.86
C ASP A 128 -14.64 -5.90 24.93
N ALA A 129 -13.69 -6.23 25.76
CA ALA A 129 -13.95 -6.79 27.06
C ALA A 129 -14.46 -5.65 27.94
N ALA A 130 -15.61 -5.08 27.58
CA ALA A 130 -16.39 -4.25 28.44
C ALA A 130 -17.20 -5.19 29.33
N ASP A 131 -16.65 -5.54 30.45
CA ASP A 131 -17.37 -6.01 31.65
C ASP A 131 -16.82 -5.28 32.85
#